data_9b3398c48bc65a3b7dce7691c6673830
#
_entry.id   9b3398c48bc65a3b7dce7691c6673830
#
_cell.length_a   1.000
_cell.length_b   1.000
_cell.length_c   1.000
_cell.angle_alpha   90.00
_cell.angle_beta   90.00
_cell.angle_gamma   90.00
#
_symmetry.space_group_name_H-M   'P 1'
#
loop_
_entity.id
_entity.type
_entity.pdbx_description
1 polymer ?
#
loop_
_entity_poly.entity_id
_entity_poly.type
_entity_poly.pdbx_seq_one_letter_code
_entity_poly.pdbx_strand_id
1 'polypeptide(L)'
;MTIRKTLLPALGAIAASLLVAACGTSNTPAVSAPATPIIISTTAPAPTQVAADKVMVQWLGQAATKITTPGGKVIVIDPWLTTNPKTPEGFKRLEALGKVDLILVTHAHTDHFADAPALAQLNNAPVYGPAGLNQSMVHLGMLPANLSPRFNKGGTITPIGPNIKITATHAQHSSELVWRNPATGKEETHVGGEAMGFIIELENGFKIYHMGDTGLFGDMRLIGDYYQPDLVLIPIGGHFVMDPKDAATATVHMLKPKYAIPIHYGTSPQLKGTPAEYISAIGNAPVRVVTMNPGEAYQF
;
A
#
# COMPACT_ATOMS: atom_id res chain seq x y z
N MET A 1 5.81 36.22 -51.71
CA MET A 1 4.71 37.06 -52.20
C MET A 1 3.85 37.42 -51.02
N THR A 2 4.09 38.58 -50.58
CA THR A 2 3.33 39.71 -50.11
C THR A 2 2.74 39.66 -48.69
N ILE A 3 3.40 40.45 -47.92
CA ILE A 3 3.11 41.02 -46.60
C ILE A 3 1.78 41.83 -46.61
N ARG A 4 1.02 41.82 -45.54
CA ARG A 4 0.41 43.05 -45.01
C ARG A 4 0.18 43.00 -43.49
N LYS A 5 0.83 43.97 -42.84
CA LYS A 5 0.58 44.49 -41.47
C LYS A 5 -0.56 45.50 -41.50
N THR A 6 -1.32 45.64 -40.42
CA THR A 6 -1.97 46.91 -39.97
C THR A 6 -2.33 46.72 -38.50
N LEU A 7 -1.71 47.34 -37.55
CA LEU A 7 -1.75 48.67 -36.91
C LEU A 7 -3.06 48.98 -36.15
N LEU A 8 -2.82 49.24 -34.83
CA LEU A 8 -3.73 49.81 -33.80
C LEU A 8 -4.35 51.17 -34.20
N PRO A 9 -5.37 51.67 -33.41
CA PRO A 9 -4.96 52.69 -32.44
C PRO A 9 -5.61 52.62 -31.06
N ALA A 10 -4.97 53.33 -30.14
CA ALA A 10 -5.36 53.69 -28.79
C ALA A 10 -6.20 55.01 -28.76
N LEU A 11 -6.82 55.27 -27.68
CA LEU A 11 -7.23 56.57 -27.02
C LEU A 11 -8.52 56.30 -26.23
N GLY A 12 -8.82 56.79 -25.05
CA GLY A 12 -8.26 57.83 -24.22
C GLY A 12 -9.12 57.94 -22.95
N ALA A 13 -8.55 58.47 -21.92
CA ALA A 13 -9.09 58.69 -20.59
C ALA A 13 -10.11 59.80 -20.51
N ILE A 14 -11.08 59.73 -19.59
CA ILE A 14 -11.67 60.89 -18.94
C ILE A 14 -11.96 60.59 -17.48
N ALA A 15 -11.37 61.40 -16.60
CA ALA A 15 -11.64 61.47 -15.18
C ALA A 15 -12.87 62.37 -14.92
N ALA A 16 -13.67 62.04 -13.96
CA ALA A 16 -14.60 62.98 -13.34
C ALA A 16 -14.64 62.73 -11.82
N SER A 17 -14.12 63.69 -11.11
CA SER A 17 -14.17 63.83 -9.66
C SER A 17 -15.54 64.41 -9.25
N LEU A 18 -16.17 63.82 -8.24
CA LEU A 18 -17.22 64.46 -7.47
C LEU A 18 -16.98 64.28 -5.98
N LEU A 19 -16.65 65.39 -5.32
CA LEU A 19 -16.66 65.50 -3.85
C LEU A 19 -18.11 65.65 -3.39
N VAL A 20 -18.53 64.86 -2.40
CA VAL A 20 -19.60 65.21 -1.49
C VAL A 20 -19.17 64.98 -0.07
N ALA A 21 -19.11 66.03 0.71
CA ALA A 21 -18.90 65.98 2.16
C ALA A 21 -20.23 65.81 2.87
N ALA A 22 -20.34 64.98 3.86
CA ALA A 22 -21.34 65.12 4.93
C ALA A 22 -20.95 64.29 6.19
N CYS A 23 -20.78 65.01 7.24
CA CYS A 23 -21.06 64.79 8.67
C CYS A 23 -20.93 63.40 9.30
N GLY A 24 -20.15 63.42 10.34
CA GLY A 24 -19.77 62.30 11.21
C GLY A 24 -20.88 61.76 12.12
N THR A 25 -20.71 60.52 12.44
CA THR A 25 -21.03 59.92 13.75
C THR A 25 -19.91 58.94 14.09
N SER A 26 -19.27 59.19 15.21
CA SER A 26 -18.22 58.38 15.79
C SER A 26 -18.83 57.09 16.35
N ASN A 27 -18.62 55.98 15.66
CA ASN A 27 -18.77 54.65 16.22
C ASN A 27 -17.38 54.01 16.33
N THR A 28 -16.86 53.94 17.53
CA THR A 28 -15.67 53.15 17.89
C THR A 28 -15.95 51.66 17.61
N PRO A 29 -15.16 50.97 16.80
CA PRO A 29 -15.30 49.52 16.68
C PRO A 29 -14.75 48.88 17.92
N ALA A 30 -15.53 47.98 18.50
CA ALA A 30 -15.11 47.11 19.60
C ALA A 30 -13.92 46.25 19.11
N VAL A 31 -12.81 46.33 19.83
CA VAL A 31 -11.64 45.48 19.62
C VAL A 31 -12.07 44.04 19.97
N SER A 32 -12.23 43.18 18.97
CA SER A 32 -12.41 41.76 19.20
C SER A 32 -11.11 41.17 19.75
N ALA A 33 -11.22 40.45 20.88
CA ALA A 33 -10.12 39.69 21.48
C ALA A 33 -9.52 38.72 20.46
N PRO A 34 -8.19 38.47 20.47
CA PRO A 34 -7.57 37.53 19.57
C PRO A 34 -8.10 36.12 19.88
N ALA A 35 -8.58 35.45 18.81
CA ALA A 35 -9.00 34.04 18.89
C ALA A 35 -7.81 33.18 19.32
N THR A 36 -7.99 32.43 20.38
CA THR A 36 -7.02 31.43 20.86
C THR A 36 -6.82 30.39 19.74
N PRO A 37 -5.59 30.09 19.33
CA PRO A 37 -5.35 29.08 18.31
C PRO A 37 -5.81 27.72 18.83
N ILE A 38 -6.73 27.08 18.12
CA ILE A 38 -7.10 25.69 18.35
C ILE A 38 -5.92 24.86 17.89
N ILE A 39 -5.13 24.37 18.84
CA ILE A 39 -4.08 23.37 18.58
C ILE A 39 -4.82 22.04 18.34
N ILE A 40 -5.01 21.67 17.08
CA ILE A 40 -5.42 20.32 16.71
C ILE A 40 -4.19 19.45 16.94
N SER A 41 -4.12 18.80 18.09
CA SER A 41 -3.11 17.77 18.36
C SER A 41 -3.44 16.56 17.49
N THR A 42 -2.77 16.41 16.36
CA THR A 42 -2.76 15.17 15.58
C THR A 42 -1.83 14.18 16.25
N THR A 43 -2.23 13.63 17.38
CA THR A 43 -1.56 12.46 17.94
C THR A 43 -1.77 11.30 16.99
N ALA A 44 -0.68 10.78 16.40
CA ALA A 44 -0.70 9.47 15.75
C ALA A 44 -1.29 8.45 16.76
N PRO A 45 -2.12 7.51 16.30
CA PRO A 45 -2.67 6.50 17.21
C PRO A 45 -1.50 5.79 17.90
N ALA A 46 -1.59 5.67 19.23
CA ALA A 46 -0.60 4.96 20.02
C ALA A 46 -0.45 3.52 19.49
N PRO A 47 0.77 2.95 19.43
CA PRO A 47 0.97 1.58 18.99
C PRO A 47 0.12 0.65 19.88
N THR A 48 -0.82 -0.07 19.27
CA THR A 48 -1.63 -1.06 19.94
C THR A 48 -0.72 -2.18 20.41
N GLN A 49 -0.57 -2.37 21.71
CA GLN A 49 0.23 -3.44 22.29
C GLN A 49 -0.46 -4.78 21.97
N VAL A 50 0.20 -5.63 21.20
CA VAL A 50 -0.29 -6.97 20.88
C VAL A 50 -0.18 -7.83 22.13
N ALA A 51 -1.28 -8.51 22.52
CA ALA A 51 -1.21 -9.49 23.61
C ALA A 51 -0.27 -10.63 23.22
N ALA A 52 0.51 -11.14 24.14
CA ALA A 52 1.34 -12.33 23.92
C ALA A 52 0.48 -13.43 23.28
N ASP A 53 1.00 -14.11 22.27
CA ASP A 53 0.35 -15.14 21.46
C ASP A 53 -0.62 -14.67 20.35
N LYS A 54 -0.86 -13.36 20.17
CA LYS A 54 -1.77 -12.84 19.14
C LYS A 54 -1.03 -12.29 17.92
N VAL A 55 -1.67 -12.46 16.78
CA VAL A 55 -1.21 -11.89 15.49
C VAL A 55 -2.06 -10.66 15.18
N MET A 56 -1.42 -9.52 14.95
CA MET A 56 -2.12 -8.32 14.50
C MET A 56 -1.87 -8.10 13.02
N VAL A 57 -2.93 -7.98 12.23
CA VAL A 57 -2.86 -7.63 10.81
C VAL A 57 -3.56 -6.30 10.60
N GLN A 58 -2.85 -5.33 10.07
CA GLN A 58 -3.36 -3.98 9.75
C GLN A 58 -3.33 -3.79 8.25
N TRP A 59 -4.48 -3.48 7.65
CA TRP A 59 -4.54 -3.12 6.23
C TRP A 59 -4.39 -1.62 6.06
N LEU A 60 -3.46 -1.19 5.20
CA LEU A 60 -3.12 0.22 5.01
C LEU A 60 -3.64 0.81 3.69
N GLY A 61 -4.38 0.00 2.93
CA GLY A 61 -4.92 0.36 1.60
C GLY A 61 -4.17 -0.35 0.47
N GLN A 62 -4.85 -0.57 -0.66
CA GLN A 62 -4.36 -1.36 -1.80
C GLN A 62 -3.92 -2.76 -1.34
N ALA A 63 -2.65 -3.11 -1.49
CA ALA A 63 -2.05 -4.34 -0.95
C ALA A 63 -1.23 -4.10 0.33
N ALA A 64 -0.99 -2.83 0.71
CA ALA A 64 -0.13 -2.49 1.82
C ALA A 64 -0.66 -3.05 3.15
N THR A 65 0.15 -3.91 3.77
CA THR A 65 -0.22 -4.63 4.99
C THR A 65 0.91 -4.57 6.01
N LYS A 66 0.58 -4.29 7.27
CA LYS A 66 1.49 -4.40 8.41
C LYS A 66 1.06 -5.59 9.28
N ILE A 67 1.99 -6.49 9.56
CA ILE A 67 1.80 -7.64 10.46
C ILE A 67 2.67 -7.43 11.68
N THR A 68 2.07 -7.52 12.87
CA THR A 68 2.83 -7.63 14.12
C THR A 68 2.69 -9.07 14.64
N THR A 69 3.83 -9.74 14.78
CA THR A 69 3.89 -11.15 15.18
C THR A 69 3.69 -11.31 16.69
N PRO A 70 3.39 -12.52 17.21
CA PRO A 70 3.33 -12.79 18.63
C PRO A 70 4.60 -12.37 19.39
N GLY A 71 5.76 -12.53 18.78
CA GLY A 71 7.05 -12.11 19.33
C GLY A 71 7.35 -10.61 19.18
N GLY A 72 6.39 -9.81 18.69
CA GLY A 72 6.52 -8.36 18.52
C GLY A 72 7.35 -7.92 17.30
N LYS A 73 7.69 -8.83 16.38
CA LYS A 73 8.31 -8.46 15.10
C LYS A 73 7.31 -7.79 14.18
N VAL A 74 7.77 -6.81 13.41
CA VAL A 74 6.94 -6.07 12.46
C VAL A 74 7.38 -6.36 11.03
N ILE A 75 6.44 -6.89 10.24
CA ILE A 75 6.59 -7.15 8.81
C ILE A 75 5.68 -6.18 8.06
N VAL A 76 6.21 -5.48 7.07
CA VAL A 76 5.40 -4.64 6.17
C VAL A 76 5.48 -5.24 4.77
N ILE A 77 4.33 -5.41 4.13
CA ILE A 77 4.21 -6.00 2.79
C ILE A 77 3.65 -4.94 1.85
N ASP A 78 4.24 -4.84 0.66
CA ASP A 78 3.84 -3.96 -0.43
C ASP A 78 3.61 -2.50 0.03
N PRO A 79 4.62 -1.84 0.62
CA PRO A 79 4.47 -0.49 1.14
C PRO A 79 4.32 0.55 0.02
N TRP A 80 3.08 0.87 -0.30
CA TRP A 80 2.68 2.04 -1.05
C TRP A 80 1.73 2.87 -0.19
N LEU A 81 2.27 3.86 0.51
CA LEU A 81 1.60 4.60 1.57
C LEU A 81 1.55 6.10 1.28
N THR A 82 2.71 6.69 0.95
CA THR A 82 2.87 8.15 0.85
C THR A 82 1.98 8.78 -0.22
N THR A 83 1.82 8.12 -1.35
CA THR A 83 1.01 8.57 -2.49
C THR A 83 -0.27 7.78 -2.70
N ASN A 84 -0.53 6.77 -1.88
CA ASN A 84 -1.75 5.97 -1.96
C ASN A 84 -2.97 6.80 -1.53
N PRO A 85 -3.98 6.98 -2.40
CA PRO A 85 -5.15 7.82 -2.07
C PRO A 85 -6.04 7.24 -0.98
N LYS A 86 -5.91 5.93 -0.68
CA LYS A 86 -6.70 5.23 0.35
C LYS A 86 -5.98 5.13 1.70
N THR A 87 -4.66 5.28 1.74
CA THR A 87 -3.94 5.28 3.01
C THR A 87 -4.34 6.48 3.86
N PRO A 88 -4.76 6.28 5.12
CA PRO A 88 -5.09 7.39 6.02
C PRO A 88 -3.88 8.30 6.24
N GLU A 89 -4.11 9.61 6.37
CA GLU A 89 -3.06 10.63 6.51
C GLU A 89 -2.06 10.33 7.63
N GLY A 90 -2.52 9.73 8.74
CA GLY A 90 -1.65 9.32 9.86
C GLY A 90 -0.59 8.28 9.48
N PHE A 91 -0.81 7.48 8.42
CA PHE A 91 0.10 6.43 7.95
C PHE A 91 0.85 6.79 6.67
N LYS A 92 0.61 7.96 6.07
CA LYS A 92 1.37 8.45 4.91
C LYS A 92 2.81 8.86 5.26
N ARG A 93 3.09 9.13 6.54
CA ARG A 93 4.45 9.31 7.03
C ARG A 93 4.99 7.95 7.45
N LEU A 94 6.10 7.52 6.87
CA LEU A 94 6.67 6.19 7.09
C LEU A 94 7.06 5.94 8.56
N GLU A 95 7.44 6.99 9.28
CA GLU A 95 7.76 6.95 10.71
C GLU A 95 6.56 6.51 11.58
N ALA A 96 5.33 6.73 11.10
CA ALA A 96 4.12 6.35 11.82
C ALA A 96 3.93 4.82 11.92
N LEU A 97 4.63 4.05 11.09
CA LEU A 97 4.64 2.58 11.20
C LEU A 97 5.42 2.10 12.43
N GLY A 98 6.25 2.96 13.02
CA GLY A 98 7.19 2.59 14.08
C GLY A 98 8.33 1.74 13.55
N LYS A 99 8.90 0.90 14.42
CA LYS A 99 9.98 -0.01 14.02
C LYS A 99 9.44 -1.07 13.06
N VAL A 100 10.15 -1.26 11.95
CA VAL A 100 9.92 -2.34 10.98
C VAL A 100 11.12 -3.27 10.97
N ASP A 101 10.91 -4.58 11.10
CA ASP A 101 11.98 -5.58 11.10
C ASP A 101 12.20 -6.20 9.71
N LEU A 102 11.17 -6.24 8.87
CA LEU A 102 11.21 -6.87 7.55
C LEU A 102 10.25 -6.16 6.58
N ILE A 103 10.68 -6.00 5.35
CA ILE A 103 9.83 -5.52 4.25
C ILE A 103 9.77 -6.61 3.19
N LEU A 104 8.55 -6.93 2.74
CA LEU A 104 8.28 -7.86 1.66
C LEU A 104 7.64 -7.10 0.50
N VAL A 105 8.06 -7.40 -0.72
CA VAL A 105 7.48 -6.81 -1.94
C VAL A 105 7.10 -7.92 -2.89
N THR A 106 5.82 -8.01 -3.24
CA THR A 106 5.30 -9.09 -4.09
C THR A 106 5.73 -8.93 -5.53
N HIS A 107 5.82 -7.70 -6.03
CA HIS A 107 6.26 -7.38 -7.38
C HIS A 107 6.62 -5.89 -7.52
N ALA A 108 7.15 -5.50 -8.67
CA ALA A 108 7.82 -4.20 -8.86
C ALA A 108 6.88 -3.05 -9.25
N HIS A 109 5.58 -3.24 -9.37
CA HIS A 109 4.66 -2.15 -9.70
C HIS A 109 4.64 -1.09 -8.59
N THR A 110 4.46 0.17 -8.99
CA THR A 110 4.58 1.33 -8.09
C THR A 110 3.63 1.25 -6.90
N ASP A 111 2.42 0.73 -7.08
CA ASP A 111 1.40 0.59 -6.02
C ASP A 111 1.66 -0.56 -5.02
N HIS A 112 2.84 -1.21 -5.13
CA HIS A 112 3.36 -2.21 -4.19
C HIS A 112 4.76 -1.86 -3.68
N PHE A 113 5.58 -1.25 -4.53
CA PHE A 113 7.01 -1.09 -4.28
C PHE A 113 7.41 0.32 -3.82
N ALA A 114 6.59 1.36 -4.11
CA ALA A 114 7.04 2.76 -4.11
C ALA A 114 7.79 3.20 -2.85
N ASP A 115 7.33 2.84 -1.66
CA ASP A 115 7.93 3.28 -0.40
C ASP A 115 8.90 2.27 0.21
N ALA A 116 9.08 1.08 -0.42
CA ALA A 116 9.95 0.03 0.13
C ALA A 116 11.40 0.47 0.33
N PRO A 117 12.06 1.17 -0.62
CA PRO A 117 13.42 1.63 -0.41
C PRO A 117 13.57 2.65 0.74
N ALA A 118 12.66 3.62 0.81
CA ALA A 118 12.67 4.64 1.85
C ALA A 118 12.41 4.03 3.24
N LEU A 119 11.44 3.13 3.34
CA LEU A 119 11.11 2.43 4.58
C LEU A 119 12.27 1.54 5.06
N ALA A 120 12.97 0.88 4.12
CA ALA A 120 14.14 0.06 4.40
C ALA A 120 15.30 0.89 4.98
N GLN A 121 15.58 2.03 4.38
CA GLN A 121 16.63 2.95 4.86
C GLN A 121 16.28 3.52 6.24
N LEU A 122 15.03 3.94 6.45
CA LEU A 122 14.54 4.48 7.71
C LEU A 122 14.71 3.49 8.88
N ASN A 123 14.49 2.21 8.64
CA ASN A 123 14.49 1.17 9.69
C ASN A 123 15.75 0.30 9.70
N ASN A 124 16.67 0.46 8.75
CA ASN A 124 17.74 -0.48 8.48
C ASN A 124 17.21 -1.93 8.35
N ALA A 125 16.06 -2.08 7.69
CA ALA A 125 15.34 -3.34 7.53
C ALA A 125 15.55 -3.90 6.12
N PRO A 126 15.78 -5.22 5.95
CA PRO A 126 15.95 -5.81 4.62
C PRO A 126 14.62 -5.82 3.85
N VAL A 127 14.72 -5.63 2.54
CA VAL A 127 13.64 -5.82 1.57
C VAL A 127 13.83 -7.14 0.85
N TYR A 128 12.87 -8.03 0.95
CA TYR A 128 12.82 -9.24 0.13
C TYR A 128 11.68 -9.16 -0.87
N GLY A 129 11.99 -9.38 -2.12
CA GLY A 129 11.06 -9.41 -3.24
C GLY A 129 11.60 -10.30 -4.36
N PRO A 130 11.01 -10.24 -5.57
CA PRO A 130 11.53 -10.95 -6.72
C PRO A 130 13.03 -10.70 -6.92
N ALA A 131 13.80 -11.76 -7.17
CA ALA A 131 15.26 -11.65 -7.28
C ALA A 131 15.72 -10.59 -8.29
N GLY A 132 14.98 -10.44 -9.41
CA GLY A 132 15.24 -9.42 -10.41
C GLY A 132 15.00 -8.00 -9.90
N LEU A 133 13.94 -7.78 -9.10
CA LEU A 133 13.68 -6.49 -8.45
C LEU A 133 14.82 -6.12 -7.50
N ASN A 134 15.19 -7.03 -6.61
CA ASN A 134 16.26 -6.79 -5.64
C ASN A 134 17.60 -6.50 -6.34
N GLN A 135 17.87 -7.19 -7.45
CA GLN A 135 19.05 -6.91 -8.27
C GLN A 135 18.99 -5.51 -8.90
N SER A 136 17.85 -5.12 -9.44
CA SER A 136 17.65 -3.79 -10.05
C SER A 136 17.76 -2.68 -9.00
N MET A 137 17.21 -2.85 -7.79
CA MET A 137 17.38 -1.88 -6.69
C MET A 137 18.84 -1.60 -6.36
N VAL A 138 19.67 -2.64 -6.28
CA VAL A 138 21.11 -2.49 -6.03
C VAL A 138 21.81 -1.83 -7.21
N HIS A 139 21.50 -2.26 -8.43
CA HIS A 139 22.14 -1.75 -9.65
C HIS A 139 21.82 -0.28 -9.90
N LEU A 140 20.61 0.15 -9.60
CA LEU A 140 20.14 1.53 -9.73
C LEU A 140 20.49 2.41 -8.52
N GLY A 141 21.18 1.85 -7.52
CA GLY A 141 21.57 2.59 -6.31
C GLY A 141 20.41 2.97 -5.38
N MET A 142 19.25 2.31 -5.52
CA MET A 142 18.09 2.55 -4.67
C MET A 142 18.30 2.01 -3.24
N LEU A 143 18.94 0.84 -3.13
CA LEU A 143 19.31 0.21 -1.85
C LEU A 143 20.68 -0.46 -1.94
N PRO A 144 21.44 -0.49 -0.84
CA PRO A 144 22.66 -1.29 -0.75
C PRO A 144 22.32 -2.79 -0.71
N ALA A 145 23.28 -3.64 -1.12
CA ALA A 145 23.06 -5.08 -1.26
C ALA A 145 22.66 -5.79 0.07
N ASN A 146 23.15 -5.29 1.21
CA ASN A 146 22.78 -5.83 2.53
C ASN A 146 21.32 -5.55 2.92
N LEU A 147 20.67 -4.52 2.37
CA LEU A 147 19.25 -4.23 2.55
C LEU A 147 18.38 -4.77 1.40
N SER A 148 18.99 -5.35 0.37
CA SER A 148 18.29 -5.92 -0.80
C SER A 148 18.73 -7.36 -1.09
N PRO A 149 18.68 -8.27 -0.10
CA PRO A 149 19.03 -9.68 -0.31
C PRO A 149 18.04 -10.34 -1.27
N ARG A 150 18.52 -11.34 -2.03
CA ARG A 150 17.73 -12.01 -3.08
C ARG A 150 17.24 -13.36 -2.62
N PHE A 151 16.00 -13.69 -2.96
CA PHE A 151 15.49 -15.06 -2.96
C PHE A 151 14.48 -15.20 -4.11
N ASN A 152 13.88 -16.36 -4.27
CA ASN A 152 12.99 -16.59 -5.41
C ASN A 152 11.83 -17.52 -5.04
N LYS A 153 10.85 -17.62 -5.94
CA LYS A 153 9.69 -18.52 -5.79
C LYS A 153 10.13 -19.95 -5.49
N GLY A 154 9.42 -20.60 -4.56
CA GLY A 154 9.77 -21.92 -4.03
C GLY A 154 10.83 -21.90 -2.91
N GLY A 155 11.54 -20.77 -2.71
CA GLY A 155 12.48 -20.61 -1.61
C GLY A 155 11.79 -20.26 -0.29
N THR A 156 12.41 -20.71 0.82
CA THR A 156 12.01 -20.35 2.19
C THR A 156 13.20 -19.73 2.92
N ILE A 157 12.94 -18.60 3.58
CA ILE A 157 13.94 -17.83 4.34
C ILE A 157 13.44 -17.54 5.76
N THR A 158 14.36 -17.22 6.68
CA THR A 158 14.08 -16.87 8.08
C THR A 158 14.79 -15.56 8.48
N PRO A 159 14.51 -14.43 7.81
CA PRO A 159 15.36 -13.24 7.90
C PRO A 159 15.29 -12.50 9.25
N ILE A 160 14.26 -12.72 10.04
CA ILE A 160 14.02 -12.04 11.33
C ILE A 160 13.92 -13.01 12.52
N GLY A 161 14.43 -14.22 12.36
CA GLY A 161 14.49 -15.23 13.39
C GLY A 161 14.08 -16.62 12.89
N PRO A 162 14.53 -17.69 13.52
CA PRO A 162 14.35 -19.06 13.03
C PRO A 162 12.89 -19.53 13.06
N ASN A 163 12.06 -18.89 13.88
CA ASN A 163 10.66 -19.27 14.09
C ASN A 163 9.68 -18.52 13.17
N ILE A 164 10.17 -17.61 12.32
CA ILE A 164 9.36 -16.92 11.32
C ILE A 164 9.90 -17.32 9.95
N LYS A 165 9.08 -18.06 9.19
CA LYS A 165 9.44 -18.55 7.86
C LYS A 165 8.67 -17.79 6.80
N ILE A 166 9.38 -17.34 5.78
CA ILE A 166 8.79 -16.66 4.61
C ILE A 166 9.06 -17.53 3.38
N THR A 167 8.02 -18.06 2.78
CA THR A 167 8.12 -18.85 1.54
C THR A 167 7.50 -18.07 0.40
N ALA A 168 8.25 -17.86 -0.67
CA ALA A 168 7.74 -17.22 -1.89
C ALA A 168 6.97 -18.22 -2.76
N THR A 169 5.76 -17.87 -3.17
CA THR A 169 4.90 -18.66 -4.06
C THR A 169 4.80 -18.05 -5.44
N HIS A 170 4.26 -18.78 -6.40
CA HIS A 170 3.88 -18.22 -7.69
C HIS A 170 2.74 -17.21 -7.55
N ALA A 171 2.72 -16.20 -8.44
CA ALA A 171 1.59 -15.33 -8.72
C ALA A 171 1.46 -15.12 -10.23
N GLN A 172 0.24 -15.07 -10.73
CA GLN A 172 -0.07 -14.88 -12.16
C GLN A 172 -0.23 -13.39 -12.45
N HIS A 173 0.90 -12.69 -12.57
CA HIS A 173 0.94 -11.23 -12.78
C HIS A 173 2.28 -10.82 -13.39
N SER A 174 2.34 -9.62 -13.97
CA SER A 174 3.58 -9.03 -14.46
C SER A 174 4.34 -8.29 -13.35
N SER A 175 5.60 -7.90 -13.61
CA SER A 175 6.44 -7.25 -12.62
C SER A 175 7.55 -6.44 -13.28
N GLU A 176 7.18 -5.31 -13.88
CA GLU A 176 8.12 -4.35 -14.45
C GLU A 176 8.43 -3.25 -13.43
N LEU A 177 9.71 -2.93 -13.26
CA LEU A 177 10.13 -1.79 -12.46
C LEU A 177 10.17 -0.53 -13.32
N VAL A 178 9.23 0.38 -13.11
CA VAL A 178 9.29 1.72 -13.68
C VAL A 178 10.04 2.62 -12.70
N TRP A 179 11.18 3.16 -13.17
CA TRP A 179 12.06 3.99 -12.36
C TRP A 179 12.32 5.31 -13.05
N ARG A 180 12.20 6.42 -12.30
CA ARG A 180 12.51 7.73 -12.82
C ARG A 180 13.99 8.02 -12.62
N ASN A 181 14.74 8.06 -13.71
CA ASN A 181 16.17 8.35 -13.70
C ASN A 181 16.41 9.78 -13.17
N PRO A 182 17.11 9.94 -12.04
CA PRO A 182 17.32 11.27 -11.44
C PRO A 182 18.22 12.19 -12.27
N ALA A 183 19.09 11.63 -13.14
CA ALA A 183 19.97 12.42 -13.99
C ALA A 183 19.25 12.99 -15.22
N THR A 184 18.30 12.25 -15.76
CA THR A 184 17.59 12.63 -17.01
C THR A 184 16.15 13.09 -16.77
N GLY A 185 15.56 12.76 -15.61
CA GLY A 185 14.16 12.99 -15.30
C GLY A 185 13.19 12.12 -16.10
N LYS A 186 13.67 11.16 -16.90
CA LYS A 186 12.85 10.26 -17.72
C LYS A 186 12.50 8.99 -16.97
N GLU A 187 11.37 8.41 -17.31
CA GLU A 187 10.99 7.07 -16.88
C GLU A 187 11.71 6.02 -17.72
N GLU A 188 12.24 5.03 -17.04
CA GLU A 188 12.92 3.87 -17.61
C GLU A 188 12.30 2.61 -17.03
N THR A 189 12.15 1.58 -17.88
CA THR A 189 11.65 0.28 -17.44
C THR A 189 12.81 -0.68 -17.24
N HIS A 190 12.87 -1.24 -16.04
CA HIS A 190 13.90 -2.20 -15.63
C HIS A 190 13.28 -3.54 -15.24
N VAL A 191 14.13 -4.53 -15.05
CA VAL A 191 13.71 -5.87 -14.62
C VAL A 191 13.13 -5.80 -13.21
N GLY A 192 11.84 -6.16 -13.08
CA GLY A 192 11.14 -6.30 -11.80
C GLY A 192 11.15 -7.72 -11.23
N GLY A 193 11.65 -8.68 -12.00
CA GLY A 193 11.56 -10.10 -11.68
C GLY A 193 10.16 -10.65 -11.94
N GLU A 194 9.85 -11.81 -11.37
CA GLU A 194 8.54 -12.43 -11.52
C GLU A 194 7.69 -12.19 -10.27
N ALA A 195 6.42 -11.81 -10.47
CA ALA A 195 5.48 -11.61 -9.36
C ALA A 195 5.36 -12.85 -8.47
N MET A 196 5.19 -12.63 -7.18
CA MET A 196 5.10 -13.68 -6.16
C MET A 196 4.11 -13.31 -5.05
N GLY A 197 3.63 -14.34 -4.36
CA GLY A 197 2.98 -14.19 -3.06
C GLY A 197 3.89 -14.71 -1.95
N PHE A 198 3.45 -14.54 -0.69
CA PHE A 198 4.21 -14.96 0.48
C PHE A 198 3.36 -15.81 1.42
N ILE A 199 3.82 -17.02 1.72
CA ILE A 199 3.39 -17.77 2.90
C ILE A 199 4.27 -17.35 4.06
N ILE A 200 3.67 -16.80 5.10
CA ILE A 200 4.34 -16.32 6.31
C ILE A 200 3.90 -17.22 7.46
N GLU A 201 4.78 -18.12 7.91
CA GLU A 201 4.56 -18.95 9.09
C GLU A 201 5.17 -18.24 10.29
N LEU A 202 4.33 -17.90 11.26
CA LEU A 202 4.72 -17.17 12.46
C LEU A 202 5.12 -18.11 13.61
N GLU A 203 5.64 -17.53 14.70
CA GLU A 203 6.21 -18.24 15.84
C GLU A 203 5.22 -19.20 16.53
N ASN A 204 3.92 -18.89 16.49
CA ASN A 204 2.85 -19.72 17.03
C ASN A 204 2.25 -20.71 16.03
N GLY A 205 2.86 -20.84 14.83
CA GLY A 205 2.40 -21.70 13.75
C GLY A 205 1.27 -21.13 12.91
N PHE A 206 0.77 -19.92 13.21
CA PHE A 206 -0.25 -19.25 12.38
C PHE A 206 0.34 -18.88 11.01
N LYS A 207 -0.37 -19.24 9.95
CA LYS A 207 0.09 -19.06 8.58
C LYS A 207 -0.75 -18.04 7.83
N ILE A 208 -0.08 -17.06 7.27
CA ILE A 208 -0.69 -16.00 6.48
C ILE A 208 -0.23 -16.18 5.04
N TYR A 209 -1.16 -16.17 4.08
CA TYR A 209 -0.86 -16.07 2.66
C TYR A 209 -1.22 -14.67 2.16
N HIS A 210 -0.22 -13.85 1.92
CA HIS A 210 -0.39 -12.59 1.20
C HIS A 210 -0.18 -12.86 -0.28
N MET A 211 -1.24 -12.74 -1.07
CA MET A 211 -1.22 -13.20 -2.46
C MET A 211 -0.58 -12.18 -3.41
N GLY A 212 -0.46 -10.90 -2.98
CA GLY A 212 -0.08 -9.81 -3.87
C GLY A 212 -1.09 -9.65 -4.99
N ASP A 213 -0.61 -9.22 -6.14
CA ASP A 213 -1.43 -9.17 -7.35
C ASP A 213 -1.35 -10.49 -8.10
N THR A 214 -2.51 -11.04 -8.41
CA THR A 214 -2.62 -12.28 -9.15
C THR A 214 -3.98 -12.45 -9.81
N GLY A 215 -3.99 -13.06 -11.00
CA GLY A 215 -5.14 -13.75 -11.55
C GLY A 215 -5.36 -15.10 -10.87
N LEU A 216 -6.46 -15.78 -11.19
CA LEU A 216 -6.73 -17.15 -10.74
C LEU A 216 -5.81 -18.14 -11.47
N PHE A 217 -5.12 -19.03 -10.72
CA PHE A 217 -4.25 -20.05 -11.30
C PHE A 217 -4.37 -21.40 -10.57
N GLY A 218 -4.06 -22.49 -11.27
CA GLY A 218 -4.34 -23.86 -10.78
C GLY A 218 -3.58 -24.26 -9.52
N ASP A 219 -2.32 -23.79 -9.39
CA ASP A 219 -1.44 -24.16 -8.27
C ASP A 219 -1.85 -23.53 -6.92
N MET A 220 -2.84 -22.63 -6.91
CA MET A 220 -3.49 -22.20 -5.66
C MET A 220 -4.03 -23.39 -4.86
N ARG A 221 -4.47 -24.47 -5.53
CA ARG A 221 -4.87 -25.71 -4.87
C ARG A 221 -3.69 -26.39 -4.15
N LEU A 222 -2.54 -26.49 -4.83
CA LEU A 222 -1.32 -27.02 -4.23
C LEU A 222 -0.88 -26.18 -3.02
N ILE A 223 -0.95 -24.83 -3.15
CA ILE A 223 -0.64 -23.91 -2.05
C ILE A 223 -1.58 -24.16 -0.86
N GLY A 224 -2.89 -24.27 -1.12
CA GLY A 224 -3.88 -24.56 -0.09
C GLY A 224 -3.69 -25.91 0.59
N ASP A 225 -3.50 -26.96 -0.19
CA ASP A 225 -3.38 -28.33 0.34
C ASP A 225 -2.04 -28.55 1.10
N TYR A 226 -0.94 -27.93 0.65
CA TYR A 226 0.39 -28.13 1.23
C TYR A 226 0.69 -27.18 2.38
N TYR A 227 0.51 -25.86 2.18
CA TYR A 227 0.83 -24.87 3.20
C TYR A 227 -0.29 -24.66 4.21
N GLN A 228 -1.55 -24.88 3.83
CA GLN A 228 -2.74 -24.74 4.68
C GLN A 228 -2.77 -23.39 5.41
N PRO A 229 -2.87 -22.25 4.68
CA PRO A 229 -2.88 -20.94 5.32
C PRO A 229 -4.13 -20.77 6.19
N ASP A 230 -3.96 -20.22 7.40
CA ASP A 230 -5.05 -19.87 8.29
C ASP A 230 -5.78 -18.61 7.81
N LEU A 231 -5.01 -17.66 7.27
CA LEU A 231 -5.47 -16.37 6.74
C LEU A 231 -4.95 -16.15 5.33
N VAL A 232 -5.83 -15.69 4.44
CA VAL A 232 -5.42 -15.19 3.12
C VAL A 232 -5.73 -13.70 3.00
N LEU A 233 -4.77 -12.92 2.49
CA LEU A 233 -5.01 -11.57 1.99
C LEU A 233 -5.12 -11.68 0.47
N ILE A 234 -6.33 -11.48 -0.05
CA ILE A 234 -6.70 -11.85 -1.42
C ILE A 234 -7.15 -10.63 -2.22
N PRO A 235 -6.56 -10.37 -3.39
CA PRO A 235 -6.98 -9.29 -4.27
C PRO A 235 -8.34 -9.60 -4.89
N ILE A 236 -9.24 -8.58 -4.90
CA ILE A 236 -10.62 -8.73 -5.40
C ILE A 236 -11.02 -7.64 -6.39
N GLY A 237 -10.14 -6.71 -6.74
CA GLY A 237 -10.48 -5.51 -7.51
C GLY A 237 -10.94 -5.76 -8.95
N GLY A 238 -10.58 -6.88 -9.54
CA GLY A 238 -10.78 -7.16 -10.96
C GLY A 238 -9.81 -6.37 -11.86
N HIS A 239 -10.01 -6.43 -13.16
CA HIS A 239 -9.23 -5.74 -14.21
C HIS A 239 -7.75 -6.15 -14.26
N PHE A 240 -6.99 -5.91 -13.22
CA PHE A 240 -5.57 -6.27 -13.10
C PHE A 240 -5.32 -7.53 -12.26
N VAL A 241 -6.28 -7.89 -11.43
CA VAL A 241 -6.24 -9.00 -10.48
C VAL A 241 -7.54 -9.80 -10.55
N MET A 242 -7.69 -10.83 -9.74
CA MET A 242 -8.96 -11.56 -9.63
C MET A 242 -10.12 -10.61 -9.35
N ASP A 243 -11.27 -10.87 -9.95
CA ASP A 243 -12.54 -10.27 -9.53
C ASP A 243 -13.09 -10.98 -8.28
N PRO A 244 -14.18 -10.47 -7.66
CA PRO A 244 -14.75 -11.07 -6.47
C PRO A 244 -15.18 -12.54 -6.63
N LYS A 245 -15.60 -12.96 -7.83
CA LYS A 245 -16.05 -14.32 -8.11
C LYS A 245 -14.87 -15.29 -8.24
N ASP A 246 -13.81 -14.87 -8.94
CA ASP A 246 -12.58 -15.65 -9.07
C ASP A 246 -11.90 -15.78 -7.71
N ALA A 247 -11.82 -14.70 -6.92
CA ALA A 247 -11.28 -14.69 -5.57
C ALA A 247 -12.09 -15.64 -4.64
N ALA A 248 -13.43 -15.63 -4.74
CA ALA A 248 -14.27 -16.58 -3.99
C ALA A 248 -14.00 -18.03 -4.41
N THR A 249 -13.83 -18.29 -5.71
CA THR A 249 -13.46 -19.61 -6.23
C THR A 249 -12.11 -20.08 -5.67
N ALA A 250 -11.10 -19.21 -5.67
CA ALA A 250 -9.80 -19.49 -5.06
C ALA A 250 -9.93 -19.81 -3.56
N THR A 251 -10.68 -18.99 -2.84
CA THR A 251 -10.88 -19.15 -1.39
C THR A 251 -11.58 -20.44 -1.02
N VAL A 252 -12.74 -20.72 -1.65
CA VAL A 252 -13.62 -21.84 -1.27
C VAL A 252 -13.10 -23.18 -1.76
N HIS A 253 -12.57 -23.22 -3.00
CA HIS A 253 -12.29 -24.49 -3.68
C HIS A 253 -10.80 -24.84 -3.74
N MET A 254 -9.92 -23.89 -3.49
CA MET A 254 -8.47 -24.09 -3.61
C MET A 254 -7.74 -23.89 -2.28
N LEU A 255 -7.82 -22.71 -1.67
CA LEU A 255 -7.04 -22.34 -0.49
C LEU A 255 -7.66 -22.80 0.83
N LYS A 256 -8.97 -22.74 0.95
CA LYS A 256 -9.77 -23.19 2.12
C LYS A 256 -9.28 -22.65 3.48
N PRO A 257 -9.00 -21.35 3.59
CA PRO A 257 -8.48 -20.76 4.83
C PRO A 257 -9.60 -20.66 5.89
N LYS A 258 -9.20 -20.42 7.16
CA LYS A 258 -10.17 -20.04 8.21
C LYS A 258 -10.66 -18.59 8.05
N TYR A 259 -9.76 -17.71 7.58
CA TYR A 259 -9.99 -16.28 7.46
C TYR A 259 -9.57 -15.76 6.07
N ALA A 260 -10.30 -14.78 5.57
CA ALA A 260 -9.94 -14.07 4.34
C ALA A 260 -10.10 -12.56 4.53
N ILE A 261 -9.09 -11.78 4.14
CA ILE A 261 -9.12 -10.32 4.08
C ILE A 261 -9.09 -9.94 2.60
N PRO A 262 -10.17 -9.32 2.06
CA PRO A 262 -10.12 -8.77 0.71
C PRO A 262 -9.22 -7.52 0.68
N ILE A 263 -8.35 -7.46 -0.31
CA ILE A 263 -7.42 -6.35 -0.56
C ILE A 263 -7.49 -5.92 -2.03
N HIS A 264 -6.74 -4.90 -2.41
CA HIS A 264 -6.53 -4.44 -3.79
C HIS A 264 -7.82 -4.12 -4.53
N TYR A 265 -8.68 -3.26 -3.93
CA TYR A 265 -9.95 -2.82 -4.51
C TYR A 265 -10.25 -1.35 -4.21
N GLY A 266 -11.01 -0.70 -5.10
CA GLY A 266 -11.55 0.65 -4.89
C GLY A 266 -10.51 1.78 -4.86
N THR A 267 -9.24 1.51 -5.17
CA THR A 267 -8.16 2.51 -5.18
C THR A 267 -8.17 3.30 -6.48
N SER A 268 -8.55 2.67 -7.58
CA SER A 268 -8.72 3.29 -8.89
C SER A 268 -10.08 2.93 -9.51
N PRO A 269 -10.56 3.68 -10.53
CA PRO A 269 -11.83 3.39 -11.19
C PRO A 269 -11.90 2.01 -11.87
N GLN A 270 -10.76 1.39 -12.16
CA GLN A 270 -10.68 0.06 -12.77
C GLN A 270 -10.94 -1.05 -11.75
N LEU A 271 -10.53 -0.85 -10.50
CA LEU A 271 -10.62 -1.84 -9.42
C LEU A 271 -12.02 -1.79 -8.79
N LYS A 272 -13.03 -2.29 -9.51
CA LYS A 272 -14.46 -2.14 -9.20
C LYS A 272 -14.99 -3.19 -8.24
N GLY A 273 -14.28 -4.30 -8.04
CA GLY A 273 -14.69 -5.37 -7.15
C GLY A 273 -14.92 -4.87 -5.73
N THR A 274 -15.90 -5.43 -5.05
CA THR A 274 -16.28 -5.01 -3.70
C THR A 274 -16.26 -6.16 -2.70
N PRO A 275 -16.00 -5.90 -1.40
CA PRO A 275 -16.15 -6.92 -0.36
C PRO A 275 -17.53 -7.54 -0.28
N ALA A 276 -18.58 -6.77 -0.58
CA ALA A 276 -19.96 -7.28 -0.58
C ALA A 276 -20.17 -8.34 -1.68
N GLU A 277 -19.66 -8.11 -2.89
CA GLU A 277 -19.70 -9.09 -3.99
C GLU A 277 -18.89 -10.34 -3.65
N TYR A 278 -17.70 -10.16 -3.05
CA TYR A 278 -16.85 -11.26 -2.62
C TYR A 278 -17.56 -12.13 -1.56
N ILE A 279 -18.12 -11.51 -0.51
CA ILE A 279 -18.89 -12.23 0.53
C ILE A 279 -20.09 -12.96 -0.09
N SER A 280 -20.82 -12.32 -0.99
CA SER A 280 -21.94 -12.95 -1.70
C SER A 280 -21.49 -14.17 -2.50
N ALA A 281 -20.34 -14.10 -3.17
CA ALA A 281 -19.78 -15.21 -3.94
C ALA A 281 -19.21 -16.34 -3.07
N ILE A 282 -18.70 -16.05 -1.87
CA ILE A 282 -18.29 -17.05 -0.85
C ILE A 282 -19.50 -17.87 -0.37
N GLY A 283 -20.68 -17.25 -0.25
CA GLY A 283 -21.91 -17.92 0.19
C GLY A 283 -21.78 -18.50 1.60
N ASN A 284 -22.15 -19.77 1.77
CA ASN A 284 -22.17 -20.48 3.06
C ASN A 284 -20.87 -21.27 3.35
N ALA A 285 -19.78 -21.01 2.62
CA ALA A 285 -18.52 -21.69 2.89
C ALA A 285 -17.99 -21.36 4.30
N PRO A 286 -17.29 -22.30 4.97
CA PRO A 286 -16.82 -22.12 6.34
C PRO A 286 -15.56 -21.25 6.43
N VAL A 287 -15.57 -20.07 5.80
CA VAL A 287 -14.52 -19.09 5.85
C VAL A 287 -15.06 -17.76 6.41
N ARG A 288 -14.35 -17.18 7.37
CA ARG A 288 -14.71 -15.87 7.91
C ARG A 288 -14.04 -14.77 7.09
N VAL A 289 -14.83 -14.01 6.35
CA VAL A 289 -14.34 -12.81 5.66
C VAL A 289 -14.25 -11.66 6.67
N VAL A 290 -13.06 -11.08 6.80
CA VAL A 290 -12.78 -9.92 7.66
C VAL A 290 -12.61 -8.70 6.75
N THR A 291 -13.63 -7.85 6.70
CA THR A 291 -13.58 -6.58 5.98
C THR A 291 -13.00 -5.50 6.88
N MET A 292 -12.09 -4.69 6.36
CA MET A 292 -11.46 -3.59 7.08
C MET A 292 -11.48 -2.32 6.24
N ASN A 293 -11.53 -1.17 6.90
CA ASN A 293 -11.18 0.09 6.27
C ASN A 293 -9.66 0.28 6.31
N PRO A 294 -9.07 1.01 5.35
CA PRO A 294 -7.65 1.33 5.41
C PRO A 294 -7.27 1.97 6.75
N GLY A 295 -6.21 1.47 7.37
CA GLY A 295 -5.74 1.88 8.70
C GLY A 295 -6.29 1.02 9.85
N GLU A 296 -7.34 0.24 9.64
CA GLU A 296 -7.86 -0.68 10.67
C GLU A 296 -6.95 -1.91 10.85
N ALA A 297 -6.95 -2.45 12.05
CA ALA A 297 -6.24 -3.65 12.42
C ALA A 297 -7.20 -4.71 13.00
N TYR A 298 -6.92 -5.97 12.69
CA TYR A 298 -7.64 -7.11 13.23
C TYR A 298 -6.67 -8.06 13.92
N GLN A 299 -7.10 -8.61 15.06
CA GLN A 299 -6.31 -9.52 15.86
C GLN A 299 -6.82 -10.97 15.68
N PHE A 300 -5.90 -11.87 15.39
CA PHE A 300 -6.12 -13.29 15.20
C PHE A 300 -5.56 -14.12 16.35
#